data_e746bbb3118f797a64cee34197d72335
#
_entry.id   e746bbb3118f797a64cee34197d72335
#
_cell.length_a   1.000
_cell.length_b   1.000
_cell.length_c   1.000
_cell.angle_alpha   90.00
_cell.angle_beta   90.00
_cell.angle_gamma   90.00
#
_symmetry.space_group_name_H-M   'P 1'
#
loop_
_entity.id
_entity.type
_entity.pdbx_description
1 polymer ?
#
loop_
_entity_poly.entity_id
_entity_poly.type
_entity_poly.pdbx_seq_one_letter_code
_entity_poly.pdbx_strand_id
1 'polypeptide(L)'
;MLKMGLLSLFFHFLFLSISSGEISSQVGINYGQLGDNLPSPEKSVKLIQSIGAKRVTIYDANPDILNALRGTDLQVSIMVPNQHLTNISTNRKLADSWIQSNVLPFYPKVKIRYLLVGNEVISSSPKEIWYSIVPAMRKIKNALNTHRLNKIKVGTSMAMDVLESSFPPSNGTFRSDIADPIVKPMLQFLSRTKSFYFLDVYPYFPWSTDSNNINLDYAFFVSRTIKYTDPVSNLTYSNLFDQMVDSVIFAMEKLGYPDVRIWIAETGWPNAGDIDQIGANIYNAATYNRNVIKKLTAKPPVGTPARPGRVLPSFIFALYNENQKPGPGTERHFGLLYPNGSNVYGIDLSGKTPDSAYEPLPKPTNNEPYKGKVWCVAARGVNASELGSALSYACSQGNKTCDPIQPGKECFKPDSLVWHASYAFSSYWSQFKKTGATCYFNGLATPTAKDPSFGRCKFPSVTL
;
A
#
# COMPACT_ATOMS: atom_id res chain seq x y z
N MET A 1 72.14 -9.75 40.15
CA MET A 1 71.36 -10.19 38.96
C MET A 1 69.87 -10.10 39.33
N LEU A 2 69.24 -8.99 38.94
CA LEU A 2 67.81 -8.75 39.18
C LEU A 2 67.04 -9.25 37.98
N LYS A 3 66.08 -10.17 38.21
CA LYS A 3 65.09 -10.56 37.19
C LYS A 3 63.89 -9.60 37.29
N MET A 4 63.71 -8.77 36.25
CA MET A 4 62.50 -7.99 36.06
C MET A 4 61.41 -8.89 35.47
N GLY A 5 60.33 -9.07 36.22
CA GLY A 5 59.12 -9.73 35.75
C GLY A 5 58.24 -8.74 34.98
N LEU A 6 57.95 -9.07 33.73
CA LEU A 6 57.03 -8.32 32.85
C LEU A 6 55.58 -8.62 33.27
N LEU A 7 54.90 -7.64 33.84
CA LEU A 7 53.47 -7.71 34.14
C LEU A 7 52.70 -7.36 32.85
N SER A 8 52.11 -8.37 32.21
CA SER A 8 51.23 -8.18 31.05
C SER A 8 49.85 -7.80 31.56
N LEU A 9 49.49 -6.54 31.40
CA LEU A 9 48.10 -6.05 31.59
C LEU A 9 47.27 -6.41 30.38
N PHE A 10 46.44 -7.45 30.48
CA PHE A 10 45.36 -7.73 29.58
C PHE A 10 44.22 -6.74 29.82
N PHE A 11 44.13 -5.71 29.01
CA PHE A 11 42.92 -4.89 28.93
C PHE A 11 41.82 -5.69 28.21
N HIS A 12 40.92 -6.26 28.99
CA HIS A 12 39.64 -6.76 28.48
C HIS A 12 38.77 -5.55 28.19
N PHE A 13 38.69 -5.15 26.90
CA PHE A 13 37.63 -4.30 26.45
C PHE A 13 36.31 -5.11 26.47
N LEU A 14 35.55 -4.97 27.55
CA LEU A 14 34.14 -5.32 27.56
C LEU A 14 33.42 -4.37 26.58
N PHE A 15 33.21 -4.83 25.37
CA PHE A 15 32.20 -4.24 24.51
C PHE A 15 30.83 -4.50 25.15
N LEU A 16 30.42 -3.58 26.02
CA LEU A 16 29.01 -3.42 26.34
C LEU A 16 28.29 -3.07 25.01
N SER A 17 27.84 -4.09 24.31
CA SER A 17 26.85 -3.93 23.27
C SER A 17 25.59 -3.37 23.94
N ILE A 18 25.46 -2.04 23.94
CA ILE A 18 24.19 -1.39 24.19
C ILE A 18 23.26 -1.95 23.12
N SER A 19 22.47 -2.94 23.50
CA SER A 19 21.37 -3.45 22.71
C SER A 19 20.32 -2.33 22.57
N SER A 20 20.59 -1.34 21.73
CA SER A 20 19.55 -0.61 21.05
C SER A 20 18.78 -1.68 20.29
N GLY A 21 17.54 -1.98 20.69
CA GLY A 21 16.74 -3.05 20.11
C GLY A 21 16.86 -3.04 18.61
N GLU A 22 17.69 -3.91 18.07
CA GLU A 22 18.08 -3.93 16.66
C GLU A 22 16.84 -4.25 15.86
N ILE A 23 16.50 -3.37 14.93
CA ILE A 23 15.34 -3.57 14.05
C ILE A 23 15.66 -4.79 13.20
N SER A 24 14.89 -5.85 13.37
CA SER A 24 15.10 -7.07 12.59
C SER A 24 14.67 -6.91 11.14
N SER A 25 15.36 -7.59 10.24
CA SER A 25 15.02 -7.69 8.80
C SER A 25 13.79 -8.58 8.52
N GLN A 26 12.90 -8.75 9.51
CA GLN A 26 11.67 -9.52 9.36
C GLN A 26 10.63 -8.73 8.58
N VAL A 27 9.91 -9.41 7.70
CA VAL A 27 8.82 -8.85 6.92
C VAL A 27 7.48 -9.14 7.62
N GLY A 28 6.55 -8.21 7.51
CA GLY A 28 5.17 -8.32 7.97
C GLY A 28 4.18 -8.35 6.81
N ILE A 29 2.91 -8.37 7.18
CA ILE A 29 1.78 -8.40 6.25
C ILE A 29 0.74 -7.35 6.63
N ASN A 30 0.14 -6.70 5.64
CA ASN A 30 -1.01 -5.84 5.82
C ASN A 30 -2.28 -6.71 5.80
N TYR A 31 -3.06 -6.63 6.86
CA TYR A 31 -4.31 -7.36 7.00
C TYR A 31 -5.48 -6.39 6.82
N GLY A 32 -5.92 -6.24 5.58
CA GLY A 32 -7.15 -5.53 5.22
C GLY A 32 -8.40 -6.34 5.52
N GLN A 33 -9.54 -5.67 5.70
CA GLN A 33 -10.79 -6.25 6.18
C GLN A 33 -11.98 -5.90 5.26
N LEU A 34 -11.73 -5.34 4.08
CA LEU A 34 -12.78 -4.90 3.14
C LEU A 34 -13.25 -6.06 2.25
N GLY A 35 -13.85 -7.06 2.87
CA GLY A 35 -14.46 -8.20 2.19
C GLY A 35 -15.55 -8.84 3.04
N ASP A 36 -16.61 -9.31 2.39
CA ASP A 36 -17.73 -10.02 3.01
C ASP A 36 -17.57 -11.55 3.03
N ASN A 37 -16.47 -12.02 2.47
CA ASN A 37 -16.14 -13.44 2.29
C ASN A 37 -14.80 -13.85 2.93
N LEU A 38 -14.25 -12.98 3.80
CA LEU A 38 -12.95 -13.21 4.45
C LEU A 38 -13.04 -14.24 5.58
N PRO A 39 -11.97 -14.96 5.90
CA PRO A 39 -11.91 -15.86 7.04
C PRO A 39 -12.08 -15.13 8.38
N SER A 40 -12.46 -15.89 9.43
CA SER A 40 -12.47 -15.34 10.78
C SER A 40 -11.09 -14.83 11.22
N PRO A 41 -11.04 -13.89 12.19
CA PRO A 41 -9.78 -13.38 12.73
C PRO A 41 -8.83 -14.48 13.21
N GLU A 42 -9.32 -15.53 13.87
CA GLU A 42 -8.51 -16.64 14.39
C GLU A 42 -7.89 -17.45 13.24
N LYS A 43 -8.67 -17.71 12.18
CA LYS A 43 -8.15 -18.39 10.99
C LYS A 43 -7.12 -17.52 10.28
N SER A 44 -7.39 -16.24 10.16
CA SER A 44 -6.49 -15.25 9.53
C SER A 44 -5.15 -15.16 10.26
N VAL A 45 -5.14 -15.12 11.59
CA VAL A 45 -3.91 -15.12 12.40
C VAL A 45 -3.09 -16.39 12.17
N LYS A 46 -3.73 -17.56 12.08
CA LYS A 46 -3.03 -18.81 11.75
C LYS A 46 -2.41 -18.78 10.35
N LEU A 47 -3.14 -18.23 9.37
CA LEU A 47 -2.64 -18.05 8.00
C LEU A 47 -1.47 -17.06 7.95
N ILE A 48 -1.53 -15.94 8.68
CA ILE A 48 -0.41 -14.99 8.82
C ILE A 48 0.85 -15.69 9.35
N GLN A 49 0.69 -16.55 10.35
CA GLN A 49 1.82 -17.31 10.91
C GLN A 49 2.35 -18.36 9.93
N SER A 50 1.44 -19.04 9.19
CA SER A 50 1.82 -20.11 8.24
C SER A 50 2.61 -19.60 7.04
N ILE A 51 2.37 -18.36 6.57
CA ILE A 51 3.16 -17.72 5.52
C ILE A 51 4.47 -17.09 6.03
N GLY A 52 4.85 -17.33 7.29
CA GLY A 52 6.13 -16.89 7.84
C GLY A 52 6.20 -15.45 8.30
N ALA A 53 5.09 -14.70 8.31
CA ALA A 53 5.07 -13.31 8.77
C ALA A 53 5.45 -13.20 10.27
N LYS A 54 6.17 -12.14 10.61
CA LYS A 54 6.55 -11.82 12.01
C LYS A 54 5.92 -10.52 12.51
N ARG A 55 5.24 -9.81 11.62
CA ARG A 55 4.54 -8.56 11.90
C ARG A 55 3.21 -8.54 11.16
N VAL A 56 2.25 -7.84 11.71
CA VAL A 56 0.95 -7.58 11.07
C VAL A 56 0.55 -6.13 11.29
N THR A 57 0.04 -5.49 10.23
CA THR A 57 -0.62 -4.20 10.30
C THR A 57 -2.10 -4.37 10.04
N ILE A 58 -2.93 -3.72 10.87
CA ILE A 58 -4.37 -3.54 10.64
C ILE A 58 -4.69 -2.06 10.56
N TYR A 59 -5.73 -1.70 9.79
CA TYR A 59 -6.05 -0.30 9.44
C TYR A 59 -6.99 0.38 10.44
N ASP A 60 -7.23 -0.28 11.55
CA ASP A 60 -8.00 0.17 12.69
C ASP A 60 -7.45 -0.45 14.00
N ALA A 61 -8.31 -0.60 15.00
CA ALA A 61 -8.05 -1.36 16.22
C ALA A 61 -9.15 -2.39 16.46
N ASN A 62 -9.53 -3.15 15.43
CA ASN A 62 -10.59 -4.15 15.50
C ASN A 62 -10.38 -5.10 16.68
N PRO A 63 -11.31 -5.13 17.66
CA PRO A 63 -11.15 -5.90 18.90
C PRO A 63 -11.10 -7.40 18.64
N ASP A 64 -11.80 -7.93 17.63
CA ASP A 64 -11.82 -9.36 17.34
C ASP A 64 -10.46 -9.82 16.81
N ILE A 65 -9.85 -9.02 15.90
CA ILE A 65 -8.49 -9.30 15.42
C ILE A 65 -7.48 -9.16 16.55
N LEU A 66 -7.58 -8.12 17.37
CA LEU A 66 -6.69 -7.93 18.50
C LEU A 66 -6.82 -9.07 19.53
N ASN A 67 -8.03 -9.60 19.76
CA ASN A 67 -8.23 -10.77 20.59
C ASN A 67 -7.60 -12.03 20.00
N ALA A 68 -7.75 -12.26 18.68
CA ALA A 68 -7.10 -13.38 17.99
C ALA A 68 -5.56 -13.30 18.01
N LEU A 69 -4.99 -12.10 18.10
CA LEU A 69 -3.55 -11.87 18.20
C LEU A 69 -2.97 -12.05 19.61
N ARG A 70 -3.80 -12.22 20.64
CA ARG A 70 -3.32 -12.41 22.03
C ARG A 70 -2.41 -13.63 22.15
N GLY A 71 -1.30 -13.46 22.83
CA GLY A 71 -0.35 -14.55 23.08
C GLY A 71 0.47 -15.01 21.86
N THR A 72 0.29 -14.39 20.71
CA THR A 72 1.14 -14.65 19.53
C THR A 72 2.47 -13.91 19.65
N ASP A 73 3.47 -14.34 18.84
CA ASP A 73 4.75 -13.66 18.71
C ASP A 73 4.74 -12.53 17.67
N LEU A 74 3.60 -12.28 17.01
CA LEU A 74 3.46 -11.25 16.00
C LEU A 74 3.59 -9.85 16.62
N GLN A 75 4.45 -9.01 16.05
CA GLN A 75 4.47 -7.59 16.35
C GLN A 75 3.33 -6.90 15.59
N VAL A 76 2.54 -6.10 16.28
CA VAL A 76 1.31 -5.52 15.75
C VAL A 76 1.48 -4.02 15.55
N SER A 77 1.08 -3.55 14.37
CA SER A 77 0.78 -2.16 14.06
C SER A 77 -0.73 -1.99 13.99
N ILE A 78 -1.25 -1.03 14.74
CA ILE A 78 -2.67 -0.62 14.70
C ILE A 78 -2.77 0.80 14.19
N MET A 79 -3.98 1.21 13.82
CA MET A 79 -4.18 2.51 13.20
C MET A 79 -5.35 3.27 13.81
N VAL A 80 -5.18 4.59 13.93
CA VAL A 80 -6.29 5.52 14.14
C VAL A 80 -6.89 5.83 12.77
N PRO A 81 -8.14 5.48 12.49
CA PRO A 81 -8.78 5.75 11.20
C PRO A 81 -8.84 7.25 10.86
N ASN A 82 -8.80 7.59 9.56
CA ASN A 82 -8.74 8.97 9.07
C ASN A 82 -9.86 9.86 9.61
N GLN A 83 -11.08 9.32 9.74
CA GLN A 83 -12.24 10.06 10.25
C GLN A 83 -12.11 10.56 11.70
N HIS A 84 -11.18 10.02 12.48
CA HIS A 84 -10.95 10.43 13.87
C HIS A 84 -9.90 11.55 14.02
N LEU A 85 -9.13 11.85 12.96
CA LEU A 85 -7.96 12.73 13.05
C LEU A 85 -8.32 14.13 13.52
N THR A 86 -9.32 14.76 12.91
CA THR A 86 -9.71 16.13 13.23
C THR A 86 -10.12 16.25 14.71
N ASN A 87 -10.94 15.35 15.19
CA ASN A 87 -11.40 15.34 16.58
C ASN A 87 -10.25 15.11 17.56
N ILE A 88 -9.38 14.12 17.27
CA ILE A 88 -8.20 13.85 18.12
C ILE A 88 -7.22 15.02 18.06
N SER A 89 -7.06 15.67 16.90
CA SER A 89 -6.14 16.79 16.72
C SER A 89 -6.46 18.01 17.60
N THR A 90 -7.73 18.19 17.92
CA THR A 90 -8.22 19.34 18.72
C THR A 90 -8.40 19.00 20.20
N ASN A 91 -8.76 17.74 20.53
CA ASN A 91 -9.16 17.36 21.88
C ASN A 91 -8.26 16.25 22.49
N ARG A 92 -7.49 16.61 23.54
CA ARG A 92 -6.62 15.67 24.26
C ARG A 92 -7.38 14.54 24.93
N LYS A 93 -8.59 14.79 25.45
CA LYS A 93 -9.40 13.75 26.11
C LYS A 93 -9.80 12.65 25.12
N LEU A 94 -10.07 13.00 23.85
CA LEU A 94 -10.39 12.02 22.82
C LEU A 94 -9.19 11.12 22.47
N ALA A 95 -7.98 11.69 22.42
CA ALA A 95 -6.77 10.88 22.25
C ALA A 95 -6.58 9.92 23.42
N ASP A 96 -6.80 10.37 24.65
CA ASP A 96 -6.69 9.53 25.84
C ASP A 96 -7.75 8.43 25.87
N SER A 97 -9.01 8.77 25.62
CA SER A 97 -10.10 7.78 25.50
C SER A 97 -9.84 6.76 24.39
N TRP A 98 -9.26 7.18 23.26
CA TRP A 98 -8.92 6.26 22.17
C TRP A 98 -7.87 5.22 22.63
N ILE A 99 -6.83 5.66 23.36
CA ILE A 99 -5.81 4.75 23.94
C ILE A 99 -6.42 3.82 24.98
N GLN A 100 -7.29 4.34 25.84
CA GLN A 100 -7.98 3.53 26.87
C GLN A 100 -8.85 2.44 26.25
N SER A 101 -9.57 2.73 25.18
CA SER A 101 -10.47 1.78 24.55
C SER A 101 -9.79 0.79 23.60
N ASN A 102 -8.72 1.21 22.90
CA ASN A 102 -8.18 0.47 21.77
C ASN A 102 -6.77 -0.10 22.00
N VAL A 103 -6.06 0.33 23.05
CA VAL A 103 -4.70 -0.14 23.33
C VAL A 103 -4.63 -0.86 24.68
N LEU A 104 -5.09 -0.22 25.75
CA LEU A 104 -4.94 -0.77 27.12
C LEU A 104 -5.59 -2.15 27.31
N PRO A 105 -6.78 -2.47 26.76
CA PRO A 105 -7.42 -3.77 26.94
C PRO A 105 -6.59 -4.93 26.35
N PHE A 106 -5.72 -4.64 25.39
CA PHE A 106 -4.96 -5.65 24.65
C PHE A 106 -3.49 -5.72 25.08
N TYR A 107 -2.88 -4.59 25.45
CA TYR A 107 -1.48 -4.52 25.86
C TYR A 107 -1.27 -5.04 27.29
N PRO A 108 -0.22 -5.82 27.61
CA PRO A 108 0.87 -6.27 26.73
C PRO A 108 0.62 -7.65 26.05
N LYS A 109 -0.57 -8.27 26.23
CA LYS A 109 -0.89 -9.59 25.67
C LYS A 109 -0.84 -9.62 24.14
N VAL A 110 -1.18 -8.49 23.49
CA VAL A 110 -0.91 -8.23 22.08
C VAL A 110 0.35 -7.37 22.00
N LYS A 111 1.31 -7.76 21.17
CA LYS A 111 2.61 -7.07 21.04
C LYS A 111 2.48 -5.82 20.16
N ILE A 112 1.62 -4.87 20.54
CA ILE A 112 1.48 -3.59 19.85
C ILE A 112 2.80 -2.83 19.94
N ARG A 113 3.41 -2.52 18.79
CA ARG A 113 4.69 -1.84 18.66
C ARG A 113 4.59 -0.50 17.96
N TYR A 114 3.62 -0.38 17.05
CA TYR A 114 3.42 0.80 16.21
C TYR A 114 1.95 1.20 16.26
N LEU A 115 1.73 2.50 16.27
CA LEU A 115 0.42 3.12 16.17
C LEU A 115 0.49 4.19 15.08
N LEU A 116 -0.15 3.93 13.96
CA LEU A 116 -0.24 4.88 12.86
C LEU A 116 -1.47 5.77 13.06
N VAL A 117 -1.34 7.04 12.77
CA VAL A 117 -2.39 8.05 12.93
C VAL A 117 -2.82 8.50 11.54
N GLY A 118 -3.81 7.81 11.01
CA GLY A 118 -4.28 7.92 9.63
C GLY A 118 -3.46 7.10 8.64
N ASN A 119 -4.09 6.79 7.51
CA ASN A 119 -3.53 6.12 6.35
C ASN A 119 -3.62 7.02 5.14
N GLU A 120 -2.48 7.33 4.51
CA GLU A 120 -2.40 8.11 3.26
C GLU A 120 -3.33 9.35 3.28
N VAL A 121 -3.35 10.06 4.40
CA VAL A 121 -4.33 11.15 4.64
C VAL A 121 -4.22 12.24 3.57
N ILE A 122 -3.01 12.51 3.08
CA ILE A 122 -2.77 13.54 2.06
C ILE A 122 -3.33 13.11 0.69
N SER A 123 -3.28 11.81 0.40
CA SER A 123 -3.73 11.25 -0.87
C SER A 123 -5.23 10.94 -0.89
N SER A 124 -5.79 10.56 0.27
CA SER A 124 -7.14 9.99 0.34
C SER A 124 -8.19 10.86 1.02
N SER A 125 -7.79 12.00 1.63
CA SER A 125 -8.69 12.83 2.43
C SER A 125 -8.73 14.28 1.95
N PRO A 126 -9.82 15.02 2.21
CA PRO A 126 -9.89 16.46 1.95
C PRO A 126 -8.76 17.24 2.62
N LYS A 127 -8.33 18.34 1.99
CA LYS A 127 -7.17 19.15 2.41
C LYS A 127 -7.26 19.66 3.84
N GLU A 128 -8.46 19.91 4.32
CA GLU A 128 -8.73 20.40 5.67
C GLU A 128 -8.28 19.40 6.75
N ILE A 129 -8.29 18.10 6.45
CA ILE A 129 -7.87 17.05 7.37
C ILE A 129 -6.34 16.93 7.45
N TRP A 130 -5.60 17.31 6.42
CA TRP A 130 -4.14 17.18 6.36
C TRP A 130 -3.44 17.85 7.54
N TYR A 131 -3.90 19.04 7.93
CA TYR A 131 -3.35 19.81 9.05
C TYR A 131 -3.61 19.16 10.41
N SER A 132 -4.51 18.19 10.48
CA SER A 132 -4.79 17.43 11.70
C SER A 132 -3.77 16.31 11.99
N ILE A 133 -2.99 15.87 11.00
CA ILE A 133 -2.07 14.73 11.12
C ILE A 133 -1.10 14.92 12.29
N VAL A 134 -0.26 15.96 12.25
CA VAL A 134 0.82 16.14 13.23
C VAL A 134 0.28 16.49 14.64
N PRO A 135 -0.74 17.35 14.78
CA PRO A 135 -1.40 17.55 16.08
C PRO A 135 -1.99 16.26 16.67
N ALA A 136 -2.65 15.44 15.86
CA ALA A 136 -3.18 14.14 16.30
C ALA A 136 -2.07 13.18 16.74
N MET A 137 -0.98 13.05 15.97
CA MET A 137 0.20 12.24 16.34
C MET A 137 0.78 12.65 17.69
N ARG A 138 0.91 13.98 17.93
CA ARG A 138 1.40 14.51 19.21
C ARG A 138 0.48 14.16 20.37
N LYS A 139 -0.84 14.28 20.21
CA LYS A 139 -1.81 13.95 21.26
C LYS A 139 -1.86 12.45 21.55
N ILE A 140 -1.85 11.60 20.53
CA ILE A 140 -1.76 10.14 20.69
C ILE A 140 -0.45 9.76 21.43
N LYS A 141 0.69 10.35 21.03
CA LYS A 141 1.96 10.06 21.73
C LYS A 141 1.93 10.50 23.19
N ASN A 142 1.33 11.63 23.48
CA ASN A 142 1.17 12.11 24.87
C ASN A 142 0.24 11.20 25.68
N ALA A 143 -0.87 10.73 25.09
CA ALA A 143 -1.75 9.74 25.75
C ALA A 143 -1.02 8.43 26.04
N LEU A 144 -0.26 7.89 25.08
CA LEU A 144 0.59 6.71 25.32
C LEU A 144 1.58 6.92 26.47
N ASN A 145 2.21 8.09 26.55
CA ASN A 145 3.15 8.43 27.61
C ASN A 145 2.44 8.53 28.99
N THR A 146 1.23 9.11 29.05
CA THR A 146 0.40 9.16 30.27
C THR A 146 0.14 7.74 30.82
N HIS A 147 -0.10 6.78 29.93
CA HIS A 147 -0.31 5.38 30.30
C HIS A 147 0.98 4.53 30.37
N ARG A 148 2.16 5.17 30.36
CA ARG A 148 3.49 4.50 30.44
C ARG A 148 3.76 3.53 29.27
N LEU A 149 3.13 3.75 28.11
CA LEU A 149 3.31 2.96 26.90
C LEU A 149 4.37 3.56 25.95
N ASN A 150 5.47 4.07 26.51
CA ASN A 150 6.50 4.84 25.81
C ASN A 150 7.19 4.06 24.67
N LYS A 151 7.17 2.74 24.74
CA LYS A 151 7.79 1.85 23.74
C LYS A 151 7.02 1.79 22.42
N ILE A 152 5.73 2.16 22.42
CA ILE A 152 4.92 2.20 21.20
C ILE A 152 5.35 3.43 20.39
N LYS A 153 5.76 3.18 19.14
CA LYS A 153 6.15 4.22 18.18
C LYS A 153 4.91 4.76 17.49
N VAL A 154 4.90 6.06 17.22
CA VAL A 154 3.78 6.74 16.55
C VAL A 154 4.28 7.31 15.22
N GLY A 155 3.49 7.13 14.17
CA GLY A 155 3.71 7.67 12.83
C GLY A 155 2.41 7.83 12.07
N THR A 156 2.51 8.03 10.77
CA THR A 156 1.41 7.99 9.79
C THR A 156 1.98 7.46 8.49
N SER A 157 1.21 6.73 7.68
CA SER A 157 1.67 6.30 6.36
C SER A 157 1.47 7.39 5.32
N MET A 158 2.39 7.43 4.37
CA MET A 158 2.47 8.42 3.31
C MET A 158 2.74 7.73 1.98
N ALA A 159 1.93 8.00 0.97
CA ALA A 159 2.15 7.53 -0.39
C ALA A 159 3.23 8.36 -1.11
N MET A 160 3.61 7.91 -2.31
CA MET A 160 4.64 8.58 -3.12
C MET A 160 4.18 9.92 -3.73
N ASP A 161 2.88 10.17 -3.85
CA ASP A 161 2.29 11.41 -4.39
C ASP A 161 2.52 12.65 -3.51
N VAL A 162 3.11 12.46 -2.33
CA VAL A 162 3.61 13.56 -1.50
C VAL A 162 4.86 14.24 -2.07
N LEU A 163 5.50 13.60 -3.05
CA LEU A 163 6.64 14.18 -3.76
C LEU A 163 6.18 14.98 -4.98
N GLU A 164 6.73 16.17 -5.15
CA GLU A 164 6.63 16.98 -6.36
C GLU A 164 7.57 16.46 -7.45
N SER A 165 8.74 15.99 -7.05
CA SER A 165 9.73 15.35 -7.90
C SER A 165 10.30 14.12 -7.21
N SER A 166 10.44 13.01 -7.97
CA SER A 166 11.01 11.74 -7.49
C SER A 166 12.09 11.18 -8.42
N PHE A 167 12.33 11.82 -9.57
CA PHE A 167 13.32 11.37 -10.55
C PHE A 167 14.13 12.55 -11.12
N PRO A 168 15.46 12.43 -11.27
CA PRO A 168 16.29 11.39 -10.63
C PRO A 168 16.11 11.36 -9.09
N PRO A 169 16.47 10.26 -8.38
CA PRO A 169 16.26 10.17 -6.94
C PRO A 169 16.79 11.36 -6.14
N SER A 170 17.97 11.89 -6.49
CA SER A 170 18.56 13.10 -5.87
C SER A 170 17.70 14.36 -6.01
N ASN A 171 16.80 14.40 -7.00
CA ASN A 171 15.83 15.48 -7.16
C ASN A 171 14.63 15.36 -6.21
N GLY A 172 14.50 14.23 -5.51
CA GLY A 172 13.41 13.99 -4.57
C GLY A 172 13.10 15.25 -3.75
N THR A 173 11.85 15.70 -3.82
CA THR A 173 11.39 16.95 -3.18
C THR A 173 9.93 16.79 -2.81
N PHE A 174 9.58 17.12 -1.56
CA PHE A 174 8.16 17.14 -1.15
C PHE A 174 7.42 18.29 -1.83
N ARG A 175 6.15 18.06 -2.11
CA ARG A 175 5.27 19.10 -2.66
C ARG A 175 5.30 20.35 -1.79
N SER A 176 5.37 21.50 -2.42
CA SER A 176 5.50 22.81 -1.76
C SER A 176 4.30 23.13 -0.85
N ASP A 177 3.09 22.67 -1.19
CA ASP A 177 1.87 22.88 -0.41
C ASP A 177 1.84 22.11 0.94
N ILE A 178 2.68 21.10 1.11
CA ILE A 178 2.74 20.25 2.32
C ILE A 178 4.11 20.24 3.00
N ALA A 179 5.18 20.60 2.30
CA ALA A 179 6.56 20.46 2.80
C ALA A 179 6.76 21.16 4.14
N ASP A 180 6.52 22.47 4.22
CA ASP A 180 6.70 23.25 5.45
C ASP A 180 5.55 23.09 6.45
N PRO A 181 4.26 23.11 6.06
CA PRO A 181 3.18 23.09 7.04
C PRO A 181 2.91 21.72 7.65
N ILE A 182 3.26 20.63 6.98
CA ILE A 182 2.91 19.25 7.41
C ILE A 182 4.13 18.36 7.54
N VAL A 183 4.93 18.21 6.46
CA VAL A 183 6.00 17.20 6.42
C VAL A 183 7.14 17.58 7.37
N LYS A 184 7.60 18.81 7.36
CA LYS A 184 8.70 19.27 8.23
C LYS A 184 8.36 19.15 9.73
N PRO A 185 7.18 19.58 10.23
CA PRO A 185 6.76 19.32 11.61
C PRO A 185 6.60 17.84 11.93
N MET A 186 6.18 17.01 10.97
CA MET A 186 6.12 15.56 11.11
C MET A 186 7.52 14.96 11.25
N LEU A 187 8.45 15.29 10.36
CA LEU A 187 9.85 14.82 10.45
C LEU A 187 10.51 15.24 11.77
N GLN A 188 10.24 16.46 12.23
CA GLN A 188 10.69 16.91 13.55
C GLN A 188 10.14 16.02 14.68
N PHE A 189 8.85 15.67 14.63
CA PHE A 189 8.23 14.77 15.60
C PHE A 189 8.87 13.36 15.53
N LEU A 190 9.02 12.80 14.33
CA LEU A 190 9.61 11.47 14.12
C LEU A 190 11.06 11.41 14.61
N SER A 191 11.86 12.43 14.32
CA SER A 191 13.24 12.53 14.79
C SER A 191 13.32 12.56 16.32
N ARG A 192 12.52 13.41 16.98
CA ARG A 192 12.49 13.54 18.45
C ARG A 192 12.02 12.27 19.15
N THR A 193 11.04 11.58 18.61
CA THR A 193 10.45 10.34 19.18
C THR A 193 11.20 9.09 18.79
N LYS A 194 12.23 9.22 17.92
CA LYS A 194 12.96 8.10 17.32
C LYS A 194 12.01 7.10 16.66
N SER A 195 10.98 7.63 15.99
CA SER A 195 10.03 6.88 15.19
C SER A 195 10.51 6.80 13.74
N PHE A 196 9.62 6.42 12.82
CA PHE A 196 9.91 6.15 11.43
C PHE A 196 9.04 7.01 10.54
N TYR A 197 9.54 7.32 9.35
CA TYR A 197 8.73 7.73 8.21
C TYR A 197 8.14 6.44 7.60
N PHE A 198 6.83 6.28 7.69
CA PHE A 198 6.12 5.14 7.14
C PHE A 198 5.75 5.45 5.69
N LEU A 199 6.29 4.67 4.76
CA LEU A 199 6.19 4.89 3.33
C LEU A 199 5.44 3.76 2.65
N ASP A 200 4.42 4.09 1.86
CA ASP A 200 3.74 3.20 0.95
C ASP A 200 4.39 3.34 -0.43
N VAL A 201 5.02 2.27 -0.92
CA VAL A 201 5.83 2.30 -2.14
C VAL A 201 5.52 1.11 -3.04
N TYR A 202 4.99 1.42 -4.23
CA TYR A 202 4.52 0.44 -5.18
C TYR A 202 5.16 0.65 -6.57
N PRO A 203 6.23 -0.05 -6.92
CA PRO A 203 6.80 0.00 -8.27
C PRO A 203 5.84 -0.34 -9.39
N TYR A 204 4.73 -1.02 -9.09
CA TYR A 204 3.67 -1.30 -10.03
C TYR A 204 3.11 -0.02 -10.70
N PHE A 205 2.79 1.00 -9.91
CA PHE A 205 2.10 2.17 -10.45
C PHE A 205 2.94 2.98 -11.45
N PRO A 206 4.18 3.41 -11.15
CA PRO A 206 4.99 4.09 -12.16
C PRO A 206 5.30 3.20 -13.36
N TRP A 207 5.57 1.88 -13.14
CA TRP A 207 5.79 0.96 -14.24
C TRP A 207 4.56 0.82 -15.14
N SER A 208 3.37 0.60 -14.59
CA SER A 208 2.14 0.43 -15.37
C SER A 208 1.74 1.67 -16.14
N THR A 209 2.10 2.85 -15.64
CA THR A 209 1.84 4.14 -16.30
C THR A 209 2.83 4.40 -17.43
N ASP A 210 4.08 3.94 -17.32
CA ASP A 210 5.16 4.19 -18.28
C ASP A 210 5.95 2.91 -18.60
N SER A 211 5.24 1.86 -18.98
CA SER A 211 5.82 0.54 -19.29
C SER A 211 6.73 0.53 -20.51
N ASN A 212 6.69 1.56 -21.36
CA ASN A 212 7.59 1.70 -22.51
C ASN A 212 8.99 2.16 -22.10
N ASN A 213 9.12 2.95 -21.03
CA ASN A 213 10.38 3.54 -20.58
C ASN A 213 10.92 2.83 -19.33
N ILE A 214 10.06 2.23 -18.50
CA ILE A 214 10.47 1.49 -17.32
C ILE A 214 10.49 0.00 -17.63
N ASN A 215 11.68 -0.60 -17.61
CA ASN A 215 11.82 -2.03 -17.85
C ASN A 215 11.22 -2.86 -16.72
N LEU A 216 10.43 -3.89 -17.04
CA LEU A 216 9.75 -4.75 -16.09
C LEU A 216 10.73 -5.54 -15.19
N ASP A 217 11.83 -6.05 -15.77
CA ASP A 217 12.85 -6.77 -15.00
C ASP A 217 13.54 -5.87 -13.97
N TYR A 218 13.65 -4.56 -14.28
CA TYR A 218 14.14 -3.57 -13.35
C TYR A 218 13.15 -3.33 -12.20
N ALA A 219 11.85 -3.31 -12.48
CA ALA A 219 10.83 -3.24 -11.45
C ALA A 219 10.79 -4.50 -10.57
N PHE A 220 11.17 -5.65 -11.11
CA PHE A 220 11.15 -6.96 -10.43
C PHE A 220 12.45 -7.34 -9.69
N PHE A 221 13.46 -6.49 -9.66
CA PHE A 221 14.79 -6.80 -9.08
C PHE A 221 15.55 -7.92 -9.81
N VAL A 222 15.16 -8.31 -11.01
CA VAL A 222 15.79 -9.44 -11.73
C VAL A 222 16.79 -9.01 -12.78
N SER A 223 16.81 -7.74 -13.17
CA SER A 223 17.78 -7.24 -14.14
C SER A 223 19.20 -7.26 -13.58
N ARG A 224 20.12 -7.89 -14.33
CA ARG A 224 21.56 -7.88 -14.03
C ARG A 224 22.32 -6.81 -14.80
N THR A 225 21.76 -6.34 -15.89
CA THR A 225 22.41 -5.43 -16.85
C THR A 225 21.87 -4.01 -16.79
N ILE A 226 20.56 -3.86 -16.51
CA ILE A 226 19.92 -2.54 -16.45
C ILE A 226 20.28 -1.88 -15.13
N LYS A 227 20.96 -0.74 -15.24
CA LYS A 227 21.33 0.10 -14.11
C LYS A 227 21.04 1.54 -14.47
N TYR A 228 20.67 2.31 -13.49
CA TYR A 228 20.54 3.76 -13.59
C TYR A 228 21.52 4.42 -12.62
N THR A 229 22.38 5.30 -13.12
CA THR A 229 23.26 6.12 -12.28
C THR A 229 22.70 7.53 -12.21
N ASP A 230 22.39 7.98 -11.02
CA ASP A 230 21.89 9.32 -10.75
C ASP A 230 23.01 10.34 -11.02
N PRO A 231 22.78 11.33 -11.91
CA PRO A 231 23.85 12.22 -12.36
C PRO A 231 24.34 13.21 -11.28
N VAL A 232 23.57 13.41 -10.21
CA VAL A 232 23.91 14.36 -9.14
C VAL A 232 24.53 13.65 -7.95
N SER A 233 23.87 12.59 -7.45
CA SER A 233 24.38 11.83 -6.30
C SER A 233 25.43 10.81 -6.66
N ASN A 234 25.58 10.48 -7.94
CA ASN A 234 26.44 9.40 -8.47
C ASN A 234 26.10 8.01 -7.91
N LEU A 235 24.91 7.84 -7.30
CA LEU A 235 24.43 6.55 -6.83
C LEU A 235 23.88 5.73 -7.98
N THR A 236 24.19 4.42 -7.98
CA THR A 236 23.75 3.50 -9.03
C THR A 236 22.66 2.58 -8.49
N TYR A 237 21.55 2.52 -9.21
CA TYR A 237 20.36 1.74 -8.90
C TYR A 237 20.22 0.56 -9.86
N SER A 238 19.84 -0.59 -9.34
CA SER A 238 19.55 -1.81 -10.10
C SER A 238 18.09 -2.23 -10.05
N ASN A 239 17.25 -1.44 -9.41
CA ASN A 239 15.81 -1.68 -9.29
C ASN A 239 15.02 -0.39 -9.00
N LEU A 240 13.76 -0.38 -9.39
CA LEU A 240 12.86 0.77 -9.26
C LEU A 240 12.49 1.06 -7.80
N PHE A 241 12.34 0.03 -6.97
CA PHE A 241 11.99 0.21 -5.55
C PHE A 241 13.03 1.06 -4.81
N ASP A 242 14.31 0.78 -5.00
CA ASP A 242 15.37 1.57 -4.36
C ASP A 242 15.40 3.02 -4.86
N GLN A 243 15.15 3.26 -6.15
CA GLN A 243 15.01 4.62 -6.67
C GLN A 243 13.89 5.39 -5.97
N MET A 244 12.73 4.76 -5.83
CA MET A 244 11.56 5.36 -5.18
C MET A 244 11.83 5.65 -3.71
N VAL A 245 12.41 4.70 -2.97
CA VAL A 245 12.73 4.89 -1.54
C VAL A 245 13.77 5.99 -1.36
N ASP A 246 14.82 6.01 -2.17
CA ASP A 246 15.88 7.01 -2.06
C ASP A 246 15.41 8.41 -2.44
N SER A 247 14.44 8.56 -3.34
CA SER A 247 13.85 9.87 -3.63
C SER A 247 13.20 10.50 -2.38
N VAL A 248 12.57 9.68 -1.53
CA VAL A 248 12.02 10.14 -0.23
C VAL A 248 13.15 10.46 0.75
N ILE A 249 14.22 9.67 0.77
CA ILE A 249 15.40 9.94 1.61
C ILE A 249 15.99 11.31 1.25
N PHE A 250 16.23 11.58 -0.03
CA PHE A 250 16.74 12.88 -0.48
C PHE A 250 15.78 14.03 -0.18
N ALA A 251 14.47 13.80 -0.31
CA ALA A 251 13.47 14.80 0.07
C ALA A 251 13.51 15.13 1.57
N MET A 252 13.68 14.11 2.43
CA MET A 252 13.84 14.33 3.88
C MET A 252 15.16 15.06 4.21
N GLU A 253 16.24 14.74 3.52
CA GLU A 253 17.55 15.40 3.68
C GLU A 253 17.48 16.89 3.32
N LYS A 254 16.78 17.25 2.24
CA LYS A 254 16.53 18.65 1.85
C LYS A 254 15.77 19.44 2.90
N LEU A 255 14.89 18.79 3.67
CA LEU A 255 14.20 19.42 4.79
C LEU A 255 15.02 19.44 6.10
N GLY A 256 16.26 18.91 6.09
CA GLY A 256 17.16 18.87 7.23
C GLY A 256 16.99 17.69 8.19
N TYR A 257 16.39 16.58 7.72
CA TYR A 257 16.17 15.37 8.53
C TYR A 257 16.80 14.12 7.93
N PRO A 258 18.12 14.07 7.70
CA PRO A 258 18.80 12.94 7.08
C PRO A 258 18.74 11.65 7.92
N ASP A 259 18.56 11.75 9.23
CA ASP A 259 18.61 10.61 10.16
C ASP A 259 17.26 9.94 10.42
N VAL A 260 16.15 10.49 9.92
CA VAL A 260 14.83 9.86 10.04
C VAL A 260 14.82 8.57 9.22
N ARG A 261 14.52 7.46 9.90
CA ARG A 261 14.53 6.13 9.29
C ARG A 261 13.23 5.88 8.55
N ILE A 262 13.30 5.19 7.43
CA ILE A 262 12.12 4.74 6.68
C ILE A 262 11.66 3.36 7.20
N TRP A 263 10.36 3.17 7.24
CA TRP A 263 9.64 1.92 7.34
C TRP A 263 8.75 1.78 6.13
N ILE A 264 8.85 0.70 5.39
CA ILE A 264 7.94 0.42 4.28
C ILE A 264 6.62 -0.07 4.89
N ALA A 265 5.62 0.81 4.94
CA ALA A 265 4.33 0.49 5.52
C ALA A 265 3.47 -0.36 4.58
N GLU A 266 3.69 -0.18 3.27
CA GLU A 266 3.08 -1.02 2.24
C GLU A 266 3.98 -1.15 1.03
N THR A 267 4.04 -2.35 0.47
CA THR A 267 4.55 -2.61 -0.88
C THR A 267 3.96 -3.90 -1.42
N GLY A 268 3.74 -3.98 -2.73
CA GLY A 268 3.15 -5.15 -3.34
C GLY A 268 2.98 -4.97 -4.85
N TRP A 269 2.41 -6.01 -5.48
CA TRP A 269 2.08 -6.03 -6.89
C TRP A 269 0.75 -6.76 -7.09
N PRO A 270 -0.20 -6.24 -7.88
CA PRO A 270 -1.52 -6.86 -8.03
C PRO A 270 -1.46 -8.15 -8.84
N ASN A 271 -2.19 -9.17 -8.40
CA ASN A 271 -2.26 -10.49 -9.03
C ASN A 271 -3.35 -10.60 -10.11
N ALA A 272 -4.22 -9.61 -10.22
CA ALA A 272 -5.23 -9.41 -11.26
C ALA A 272 -5.68 -7.94 -11.29
N GLY A 273 -6.44 -7.58 -12.31
CA GLY A 273 -6.98 -6.23 -12.46
C GLY A 273 -7.97 -6.16 -13.61
N ASP A 274 -8.41 -4.96 -13.93
CA ASP A 274 -9.25 -4.68 -15.08
C ASP A 274 -8.47 -4.81 -16.40
N ILE A 275 -9.15 -4.87 -17.53
CA ILE A 275 -8.53 -5.17 -18.82
C ILE A 275 -7.49 -4.14 -19.27
N ASP A 276 -7.60 -2.91 -18.78
CA ASP A 276 -6.68 -1.80 -19.03
C ASP A 276 -5.53 -1.72 -18.01
N GLN A 277 -5.50 -2.62 -17.02
CA GLN A 277 -4.50 -2.63 -15.97
C GLN A 277 -3.37 -3.59 -16.31
N ILE A 278 -2.43 -3.07 -17.11
CA ILE A 278 -1.25 -3.81 -17.59
C ILE A 278 -0.45 -4.39 -16.43
N GLY A 279 0.06 -5.61 -16.61
CA GLY A 279 0.97 -6.27 -15.70
C GLY A 279 0.36 -6.75 -14.38
N ALA A 280 -0.92 -6.54 -14.15
CA ALA A 280 -1.64 -7.09 -13.01
C ALA A 280 -2.00 -8.56 -13.26
N ASN A 281 -1.08 -9.46 -12.88
CA ASN A 281 -1.24 -10.91 -13.04
C ASN A 281 -0.43 -11.67 -11.99
N ILE A 282 -0.75 -12.96 -11.81
CA ILE A 282 -0.17 -13.81 -10.77
C ILE A 282 1.36 -13.95 -10.94
N TYR A 283 1.85 -14.09 -12.20
CA TYR A 283 3.29 -14.22 -12.45
C TYR A 283 4.06 -13.00 -11.93
N ASN A 284 3.61 -11.82 -12.30
CA ASN A 284 4.25 -10.57 -11.93
C ASN A 284 4.17 -10.33 -10.41
N ALA A 285 3.01 -10.58 -9.81
CA ALA A 285 2.80 -10.44 -8.37
C ALA A 285 3.73 -11.35 -7.56
N ALA A 286 3.80 -12.63 -7.95
CA ALA A 286 4.70 -13.60 -7.33
C ALA A 286 6.17 -13.20 -7.49
N THR A 287 6.57 -12.81 -8.70
CA THR A 287 7.95 -12.42 -9.02
C THR A 287 8.37 -11.19 -8.20
N TYR A 288 7.56 -10.13 -8.19
CA TYR A 288 7.86 -8.95 -7.40
C TYR A 288 7.93 -9.26 -5.90
N ASN A 289 6.88 -9.88 -5.35
CA ASN A 289 6.80 -10.09 -3.90
C ASN A 289 7.90 -11.04 -3.39
N ARG A 290 8.23 -12.10 -4.12
CA ARG A 290 9.35 -13.00 -3.75
C ARG A 290 10.69 -12.26 -3.75
N ASN A 291 10.95 -11.45 -4.76
CA ASN A 291 12.23 -10.74 -4.89
C ASN A 291 12.39 -9.60 -3.88
N VAL A 292 11.33 -8.81 -3.64
CA VAL A 292 11.39 -7.78 -2.60
C VAL A 292 11.56 -8.40 -1.21
N ILE A 293 10.90 -9.52 -0.90
CA ILE A 293 11.09 -10.23 0.37
C ILE A 293 12.54 -10.71 0.51
N LYS A 294 13.13 -11.30 -0.51
CA LYS A 294 14.56 -11.71 -0.50
C LYS A 294 15.48 -10.53 -0.18
N LYS A 295 15.26 -9.38 -0.83
CA LYS A 295 16.02 -8.16 -0.56
C LYS A 295 15.86 -7.70 0.88
N LEU A 296 14.62 -7.63 1.38
CA LEU A 296 14.30 -7.10 2.70
C LEU A 296 14.75 -8.03 3.85
N THR A 297 14.82 -9.34 3.60
CA THR A 297 15.24 -10.35 4.59
C THR A 297 16.72 -10.71 4.51
N ALA A 298 17.46 -10.17 3.56
CA ALA A 298 18.87 -10.45 3.35
C ALA A 298 19.72 -10.26 4.61
N LYS A 299 20.71 -11.12 4.78
CA LYS A 299 21.67 -11.08 5.87
C LYS A 299 23.10 -11.21 5.33
N PRO A 300 23.95 -10.20 5.48
CA PRO A 300 23.67 -8.89 6.10
C PRO A 300 22.62 -8.08 5.31
N PRO A 301 21.99 -7.06 5.94
CA PRO A 301 21.02 -6.20 5.25
C PRO A 301 21.66 -5.47 4.07
N VAL A 302 20.93 -5.37 2.97
CA VAL A 302 21.42 -4.67 1.76
C VAL A 302 21.19 -3.15 1.87
N GLY A 303 20.00 -2.75 2.33
CA GLY A 303 19.57 -1.34 2.32
C GLY A 303 19.24 -0.85 0.92
N THR A 304 19.38 0.46 0.72
CA THR A 304 19.29 1.16 -0.57
C THR A 304 20.63 1.80 -0.91
N PRO A 305 20.87 2.27 -2.14
CA PRO A 305 22.11 2.98 -2.49
C PRO A 305 22.40 4.19 -1.61
N ALA A 306 21.39 5.00 -1.21
CA ALA A 306 21.58 6.12 -0.29
C ALA A 306 21.78 5.66 1.18
N ARG A 307 21.35 4.48 1.54
CA ARG A 307 21.42 3.91 2.90
C ARG A 307 21.92 2.45 2.89
N PRO A 308 23.16 2.17 2.40
CA PRO A 308 23.66 0.82 2.28
C PRO A 308 23.79 0.14 3.66
N GLY A 309 23.48 -1.15 3.70
CA GLY A 309 23.55 -1.96 4.92
C GLY A 309 22.48 -1.66 5.96
N ARG A 310 21.53 -0.75 5.71
CA ARG A 310 20.45 -0.44 6.66
C ARG A 310 19.27 -1.39 6.49
N VAL A 311 18.73 -1.86 7.61
CA VAL A 311 17.48 -2.62 7.61
C VAL A 311 16.34 -1.70 7.19
N LEU A 312 15.53 -2.16 6.22
CA LEU A 312 14.25 -1.57 5.85
C LEU A 312 13.12 -2.45 6.40
N PRO A 313 12.58 -2.15 7.58
CA PRO A 313 11.44 -2.89 8.10
C PRO A 313 10.24 -2.70 7.17
N SER A 314 9.49 -3.76 6.88
CA SER A 314 8.52 -3.70 5.80
C SER A 314 7.29 -4.56 6.06
N PHE A 315 6.17 -4.15 5.44
CA PHE A 315 4.95 -4.95 5.30
C PHE A 315 4.65 -5.15 3.81
N ILE A 316 4.20 -6.36 3.48
CA ILE A 316 3.70 -6.70 2.14
C ILE A 316 2.20 -6.46 2.12
N PHE A 317 1.73 -5.77 1.12
CA PHE A 317 0.32 -5.53 0.87
C PHE A 317 -0.18 -6.51 -0.21
N ALA A 318 -1.15 -7.38 0.08
CA ALA A 318 -1.87 -7.56 1.33
C ALA A 318 -2.15 -9.05 1.60
N LEU A 319 -2.75 -9.37 2.76
CA LEU A 319 -3.06 -10.75 3.12
C LEU A 319 -4.05 -11.39 2.15
N TYR A 320 -5.15 -10.71 1.85
CA TYR A 320 -6.25 -11.23 1.04
C TYR A 320 -6.54 -10.37 -0.20
N ASN A 321 -7.12 -11.01 -1.21
CA ASN A 321 -7.93 -10.33 -2.21
C ASN A 321 -9.23 -9.88 -1.54
N GLU A 322 -9.47 -8.56 -1.50
CA GLU A 322 -10.57 -7.94 -0.75
C GLU A 322 -11.69 -7.49 -1.71
N ASN A 323 -12.76 -8.27 -1.83
CA ASN A 323 -13.79 -8.07 -2.85
C ASN A 323 -14.63 -6.79 -2.71
N GLN A 324 -14.65 -6.18 -1.52
CA GLN A 324 -15.36 -4.91 -1.28
C GLN A 324 -14.45 -3.68 -1.28
N LYS A 325 -13.17 -3.84 -1.61
CA LYS A 325 -12.26 -2.70 -1.67
C LYS A 325 -12.63 -1.79 -2.85
N PRO A 326 -12.84 -0.47 -2.59
CA PRO A 326 -13.16 0.50 -3.64
C PRO A 326 -11.97 0.71 -4.58
N GLY A 327 -12.23 1.37 -5.71
CA GLY A 327 -11.19 1.70 -6.68
C GLY A 327 -11.10 0.74 -7.87
N PRO A 328 -10.09 0.90 -8.71
CA PRO A 328 -9.83 0.05 -9.87
C PRO A 328 -9.70 -1.43 -9.51
N GLY A 329 -9.85 -2.33 -10.50
CA GLY A 329 -9.83 -3.78 -10.27
C GLY A 329 -8.60 -4.28 -9.52
N THR A 330 -7.44 -3.66 -9.72
CA THR A 330 -6.20 -3.99 -9.01
C THR A 330 -6.33 -3.86 -7.49
N GLU A 331 -7.14 -2.92 -6.99
CA GLU A 331 -7.30 -2.70 -5.54
C GLU A 331 -7.85 -3.94 -4.82
N ARG A 332 -8.63 -4.75 -5.51
CA ARG A 332 -9.21 -5.99 -4.98
C ARG A 332 -8.30 -7.21 -5.13
N HIS A 333 -7.08 -7.03 -5.68
CA HIS A 333 -6.24 -8.15 -6.12
C HIS A 333 -4.76 -8.04 -5.70
N PHE A 334 -4.47 -7.44 -4.54
CA PHE A 334 -3.12 -7.43 -3.97
C PHE A 334 -2.85 -8.62 -3.03
N GLY A 335 -3.84 -9.47 -2.79
CA GLY A 335 -3.75 -10.55 -1.81
C GLY A 335 -2.69 -11.60 -2.13
N LEU A 336 -1.97 -12.03 -1.10
CA LEU A 336 -1.15 -13.25 -1.15
C LEU A 336 -2.03 -14.50 -1.07
N LEU A 337 -3.21 -14.35 -0.46
CA LEU A 337 -4.21 -15.39 -0.29
C LEU A 337 -5.54 -14.99 -0.93
N TYR A 338 -6.27 -16.00 -1.41
CA TYR A 338 -7.69 -15.87 -1.73
C TYR A 338 -8.53 -15.80 -0.44
N PRO A 339 -9.77 -15.27 -0.50
CA PRO A 339 -10.66 -15.21 0.68
C PRO A 339 -10.95 -16.57 1.34
N ASN A 340 -10.85 -17.68 0.62
CA ASN A 340 -10.99 -19.03 1.21
C ASN A 340 -9.77 -19.47 2.03
N GLY A 341 -8.67 -18.69 2.00
CA GLY A 341 -7.41 -18.95 2.69
C GLY A 341 -6.39 -19.75 1.88
N SER A 342 -6.68 -20.11 0.63
CA SER A 342 -5.68 -20.72 -0.25
C SER A 342 -4.72 -19.69 -0.81
N ASN A 343 -3.50 -20.10 -1.12
CA ASN A 343 -2.50 -19.21 -1.71
C ASN A 343 -2.89 -18.80 -3.14
N VAL A 344 -2.72 -17.53 -3.48
CA VAL A 344 -2.75 -17.06 -4.88
C VAL A 344 -1.53 -17.61 -5.63
N TYR A 345 -0.40 -17.65 -4.97
CA TYR A 345 0.87 -18.26 -5.38
C TYR A 345 1.69 -18.64 -4.15
N GLY A 346 2.60 -19.57 -4.29
CA GLY A 346 3.51 -19.95 -3.20
C GLY A 346 4.36 -18.76 -2.74
N ILE A 347 4.36 -18.48 -1.44
CA ILE A 347 5.05 -17.33 -0.82
C ILE A 347 5.51 -17.68 0.60
N ASP A 348 6.66 -17.16 1.01
CA ASP A 348 7.20 -17.26 2.37
C ASP A 348 7.80 -15.91 2.78
N LEU A 349 7.16 -15.23 3.71
CA LEU A 349 7.60 -13.93 4.23
C LEU A 349 8.86 -14.02 5.10
N SER A 350 9.28 -15.23 5.48
CA SER A 350 10.58 -15.41 6.17
C SER A 350 11.77 -15.25 5.21
N GLY A 351 11.54 -15.34 3.89
CA GLY A 351 12.55 -15.29 2.85
C GLY A 351 13.50 -16.49 2.82
N LYS A 352 13.14 -17.60 3.47
CA LYS A 352 13.99 -18.80 3.57
C LYS A 352 13.73 -19.83 2.48
N THR A 353 12.52 -19.84 1.91
CA THR A 353 12.12 -20.80 0.90
C THR A 353 12.81 -20.47 -0.43
N PRO A 354 13.59 -21.39 -1.02
CA PRO A 354 14.25 -21.16 -2.30
C PRO A 354 13.22 -21.17 -3.44
N ASP A 355 13.53 -20.47 -4.54
CA ASP A 355 12.62 -20.38 -5.70
C ASP A 355 12.25 -21.73 -6.29
N SER A 356 13.19 -22.68 -6.26
CA SER A 356 12.99 -24.07 -6.76
C SER A 356 11.96 -24.88 -5.96
N ALA A 357 11.60 -24.45 -4.76
CA ALA A 357 10.60 -25.12 -3.93
C ALA A 357 9.16 -24.63 -4.21
N TYR A 358 9.00 -23.59 -5.02
CA TYR A 358 7.67 -23.12 -5.40
C TYR A 358 7.17 -23.81 -6.66
N GLU A 359 5.87 -24.04 -6.72
CA GLU A 359 5.21 -24.50 -7.94
C GLU A 359 5.44 -23.50 -9.10
N PRO A 360 5.49 -24.01 -10.36
CA PRO A 360 5.61 -23.17 -11.54
C PRO A 360 4.49 -22.13 -11.62
N LEU A 361 4.84 -20.90 -11.97
CA LEU A 361 3.87 -19.82 -12.14
C LEU A 361 3.19 -19.91 -13.52
N PRO A 362 1.92 -19.48 -13.63
CA PRO A 362 1.28 -19.33 -14.93
C PRO A 362 2.01 -18.24 -15.76
N LYS A 363 2.01 -18.38 -17.07
CA LYS A 363 2.58 -17.34 -17.94
C LYS A 363 1.82 -16.02 -17.79
N PRO A 364 2.49 -14.88 -17.82
CA PRO A 364 1.82 -13.59 -17.80
C PRO A 364 0.99 -13.39 -19.09
N THR A 365 -0.23 -12.85 -18.97
CA THR A 365 -1.16 -12.70 -20.09
C THR A 365 -1.41 -11.25 -20.49
N ASN A 366 -0.96 -10.27 -19.68
CA ASN A 366 -1.25 -8.85 -19.86
C ASN A 366 -0.05 -7.93 -19.55
N ASN A 367 1.18 -8.35 -19.89
CA ASN A 367 2.36 -7.48 -19.77
C ASN A 367 2.47 -6.46 -20.89
N GLU A 368 1.65 -6.62 -21.93
CA GLU A 368 1.47 -5.63 -22.99
C GLU A 368 0.11 -4.95 -22.86
N PRO A 369 0.02 -3.65 -23.17
CA PRO A 369 -1.26 -2.96 -23.16
C PRO A 369 -2.28 -3.65 -24.07
N TYR A 370 -3.50 -3.82 -23.57
CA TYR A 370 -4.61 -4.30 -24.40
C TYR A 370 -4.85 -3.30 -25.53
N LYS A 371 -4.91 -3.81 -26.76
CA LYS A 371 -5.18 -3.01 -27.96
C LYS A 371 -6.52 -3.46 -28.54
N GLY A 372 -7.56 -2.69 -28.28
CA GLY A 372 -8.88 -3.04 -28.78
C GLY A 372 -9.99 -2.18 -28.21
N LYS A 373 -11.22 -2.49 -28.62
CA LYS A 373 -12.40 -1.83 -28.10
C LYS A 373 -12.75 -2.38 -26.72
N VAL A 374 -13.11 -1.49 -25.81
CA VAL A 374 -13.57 -1.82 -24.46
C VAL A 374 -14.87 -1.05 -24.19
N TRP A 375 -15.80 -1.71 -23.56
CA TRP A 375 -17.08 -1.16 -23.11
C TRP A 375 -17.13 -1.15 -21.59
N CYS A 376 -17.89 -0.21 -21.03
CA CYS A 376 -18.15 -0.13 -19.60
C CYS A 376 -19.56 -0.65 -19.31
N VAL A 377 -19.68 -1.76 -18.61
CA VAL A 377 -20.97 -2.40 -18.34
C VAL A 377 -21.23 -2.53 -16.84
N ALA A 378 -22.50 -2.62 -16.46
CA ALA A 378 -22.87 -2.84 -15.07
C ALA A 378 -22.24 -4.14 -14.52
N ALA A 379 -21.66 -4.08 -13.35
CA ALA A 379 -21.07 -5.23 -12.67
C ALA A 379 -22.17 -6.22 -12.24
N ARG A 380 -21.81 -7.49 -12.08
CA ARG A 380 -22.77 -8.53 -11.67
C ARG A 380 -23.07 -8.44 -10.17
N GLY A 381 -24.33 -8.66 -9.81
CA GLY A 381 -24.74 -8.80 -8.40
C GLY A 381 -24.77 -7.49 -7.60
N VAL A 382 -24.70 -6.33 -8.26
CA VAL A 382 -24.73 -5.02 -7.61
C VAL A 382 -26.14 -4.65 -7.10
N ASN A 383 -26.21 -3.78 -6.09
CA ASN A 383 -27.44 -3.27 -5.54
C ASN A 383 -28.24 -2.46 -6.56
N ALA A 384 -29.53 -2.77 -6.76
CA ALA A 384 -30.36 -2.14 -7.77
C ALA A 384 -30.61 -0.64 -7.48
N SER A 385 -30.75 -0.21 -6.21
CA SER A 385 -30.96 1.20 -5.87
C SER A 385 -29.72 2.04 -6.18
N GLU A 386 -28.54 1.52 -5.83
CA GLU A 386 -27.25 2.19 -6.14
C GLU A 386 -27.00 2.24 -7.65
N LEU A 387 -27.31 1.15 -8.36
CA LEU A 387 -27.21 1.09 -9.82
C LEU A 387 -28.11 2.12 -10.50
N GLY A 388 -29.36 2.31 -9.99
CA GLY A 388 -30.29 3.33 -10.46
C GLY A 388 -29.76 4.76 -10.25
N SER A 389 -29.13 5.01 -9.11
CA SER A 389 -28.50 6.30 -8.82
C SER A 389 -27.30 6.57 -9.74
N ALA A 390 -26.46 5.56 -9.99
CA ALA A 390 -25.34 5.66 -10.90
C ALA A 390 -25.77 5.83 -12.37
N LEU A 391 -26.84 5.15 -12.79
CA LEU A 391 -27.48 5.37 -14.09
C LEU A 391 -27.92 6.83 -14.25
N SER A 392 -28.65 7.36 -13.26
CA SER A 392 -29.12 8.75 -13.26
C SER A 392 -27.96 9.73 -13.35
N TYR A 393 -26.88 9.49 -12.60
CA TYR A 393 -25.65 10.29 -12.71
C TYR A 393 -25.08 10.24 -14.11
N ALA A 394 -24.83 9.06 -14.68
CA ALA A 394 -24.27 8.92 -16.03
C ALA A 394 -25.14 9.64 -17.09
N CYS A 395 -26.47 9.54 -16.98
CA CYS A 395 -27.41 10.21 -17.88
C CYS A 395 -27.40 11.73 -17.74
N SER A 396 -27.09 12.27 -16.57
CA SER A 396 -27.01 13.71 -16.35
C SER A 396 -25.74 14.35 -16.90
N GLN A 397 -24.76 13.53 -17.33
CA GLN A 397 -23.48 13.98 -17.83
C GLN A 397 -23.42 13.86 -19.37
N GLY A 398 -22.67 14.75 -19.99
CA GLY A 398 -22.40 14.69 -21.42
C GLY A 398 -23.57 15.05 -22.30
N ASN A 399 -23.39 14.75 -23.60
CA ASN A 399 -24.40 15.06 -24.64
C ASN A 399 -25.11 13.77 -25.06
N LYS A 400 -26.44 13.74 -24.89
CA LYS A 400 -27.31 12.62 -25.31
C LYS A 400 -26.87 11.24 -24.77
N THR A 401 -26.24 11.21 -23.62
CA THR A 401 -25.66 9.99 -23.03
C THR A 401 -26.69 8.86 -22.93
N CYS A 402 -27.96 9.19 -22.66
CA CYS A 402 -29.04 8.22 -22.43
C CYS A 402 -30.19 8.31 -23.43
N ASP A 403 -30.07 9.11 -24.52
CA ASP A 403 -31.12 9.22 -25.51
C ASP A 403 -31.49 7.85 -26.14
N PRO A 404 -30.51 6.99 -26.53
CA PRO A 404 -30.81 5.71 -27.15
C PRO A 404 -31.56 4.69 -26.28
N ILE A 405 -31.52 4.85 -24.93
CA ILE A 405 -32.24 3.98 -23.99
C ILE A 405 -33.60 4.52 -23.56
N GLN A 406 -34.07 5.62 -24.19
CA GLN A 406 -35.43 6.12 -23.94
C GLN A 406 -36.49 5.22 -24.60
N PRO A 407 -37.74 5.20 -24.09
CA PRO A 407 -38.83 4.43 -24.67
C PRO A 407 -38.95 4.66 -26.19
N GLY A 408 -39.01 3.58 -26.97
CA GLY A 408 -39.11 3.61 -28.43
C GLY A 408 -37.78 3.80 -29.17
N LYS A 409 -36.66 3.94 -28.52
CA LYS A 409 -35.34 4.03 -29.12
C LYS A 409 -34.67 2.65 -29.23
N GLU A 410 -33.60 2.60 -30.04
CA GLU A 410 -32.91 1.37 -30.44
C GLU A 410 -32.30 0.55 -29.31
N CYS A 411 -31.93 1.20 -28.21
CA CYS A 411 -31.31 0.55 -27.04
C CYS A 411 -32.25 0.45 -25.84
N PHE A 412 -33.55 0.77 -25.98
CA PHE A 412 -34.50 0.65 -24.88
C PHE A 412 -34.70 -0.82 -24.44
N LYS A 413 -34.77 -1.73 -25.42
CA LYS A 413 -34.95 -3.18 -25.14
C LYS A 413 -33.58 -3.88 -25.09
N PRO A 414 -33.40 -4.81 -24.12
CA PRO A 414 -34.33 -5.23 -23.07
C PRO A 414 -34.54 -4.12 -22.03
N ASP A 415 -35.82 -3.95 -21.62
CA ASP A 415 -36.19 -2.97 -20.60
C ASP A 415 -35.76 -3.47 -19.21
N SER A 416 -34.50 -3.24 -18.86
CA SER A 416 -33.96 -3.61 -17.57
C SER A 416 -32.92 -2.61 -17.07
N LEU A 417 -32.90 -2.41 -15.76
CA LEU A 417 -31.96 -1.49 -15.11
C LEU A 417 -30.51 -1.78 -15.45
N VAL A 418 -30.11 -3.07 -15.45
CA VAL A 418 -28.73 -3.51 -15.73
C VAL A 418 -28.35 -3.16 -17.17
N TRP A 419 -29.27 -3.34 -18.13
CA TRP A 419 -29.04 -3.03 -19.54
C TRP A 419 -28.88 -1.52 -19.76
N HIS A 420 -29.84 -0.73 -19.23
CA HIS A 420 -29.81 0.71 -19.33
C HIS A 420 -28.58 1.33 -18.66
N ALA A 421 -28.21 0.83 -17.46
CA ALA A 421 -26.99 1.25 -16.78
C ALA A 421 -25.72 0.91 -17.59
N SER A 422 -25.64 -0.30 -18.14
CA SER A 422 -24.50 -0.70 -18.99
C SER A 422 -24.35 0.21 -20.22
N TYR A 423 -25.45 0.57 -20.87
CA TYR A 423 -25.39 1.53 -21.98
C TYR A 423 -24.93 2.91 -21.54
N ALA A 424 -25.53 3.44 -20.47
CA ALA A 424 -25.21 4.77 -19.94
C ALA A 424 -23.74 4.87 -19.50
N PHE A 425 -23.22 3.83 -18.84
CA PHE A 425 -21.82 3.78 -18.42
C PHE A 425 -20.85 3.75 -19.60
N SER A 426 -21.14 2.95 -20.62
CA SER A 426 -20.34 2.93 -21.86
C SER A 426 -20.37 4.28 -22.57
N SER A 427 -21.54 4.91 -22.66
CA SER A 427 -21.72 6.21 -23.30
C SER A 427 -20.98 7.31 -22.52
N TYR A 428 -21.15 7.37 -21.20
CA TYR A 428 -20.42 8.28 -20.33
C TYR A 428 -18.90 8.11 -20.46
N TRP A 429 -18.41 6.88 -20.30
CA TRP A 429 -16.99 6.60 -20.34
C TRP A 429 -16.35 6.93 -21.70
N SER A 430 -17.06 6.65 -22.80
CA SER A 430 -16.57 6.99 -24.15
C SER A 430 -16.43 8.49 -24.38
N GLN A 431 -17.27 9.31 -23.74
CA GLN A 431 -17.23 10.77 -23.85
C GLN A 431 -16.13 11.37 -22.96
N PHE A 432 -15.92 10.84 -21.76
CA PHE A 432 -15.13 11.49 -20.72
C PHE A 432 -13.81 10.79 -20.38
N LYS A 433 -13.47 9.63 -20.99
CA LYS A 433 -12.20 8.94 -20.71
C LYS A 433 -10.99 9.85 -20.88
N LYS A 434 -10.94 10.65 -21.92
CA LYS A 434 -9.82 11.56 -22.19
C LYS A 434 -9.66 12.67 -21.14
N THR A 435 -10.70 12.95 -20.38
CA THR A 435 -10.71 13.92 -19.28
C THR A 435 -10.61 13.26 -17.89
N GLY A 436 -10.26 11.95 -17.85
CA GLY A 436 -9.99 11.24 -16.60
C GLY A 436 -11.13 10.39 -16.06
N ALA A 437 -12.27 10.25 -16.78
CA ALA A 437 -13.33 9.34 -16.33
C ALA A 437 -12.89 7.88 -16.39
N THR A 438 -13.29 7.13 -15.37
CA THR A 438 -13.02 5.70 -15.23
C THR A 438 -14.30 4.88 -15.38
N CYS A 439 -14.17 3.62 -15.77
CA CYS A 439 -15.25 2.64 -15.78
C CYS A 439 -15.33 1.96 -14.40
N TYR A 440 -15.66 2.73 -13.35
CA TYR A 440 -15.70 2.18 -12.00
C TYR A 440 -17.06 2.36 -11.30
N PHE A 441 -17.61 3.58 -11.31
CA PHE A 441 -18.92 3.90 -10.71
C PHE A 441 -19.09 3.31 -9.30
N ASN A 442 -18.10 3.49 -8.43
CA ASN A 442 -18.08 2.94 -7.06
C ASN A 442 -18.27 1.40 -7.00
N GLY A 443 -17.68 0.66 -7.95
CA GLY A 443 -17.80 -0.80 -8.05
C GLY A 443 -19.06 -1.28 -8.79
N LEU A 444 -19.90 -0.36 -9.26
CA LEU A 444 -21.14 -0.71 -9.97
C LEU A 444 -20.93 -1.00 -11.47
N ALA A 445 -19.73 -0.75 -11.99
CA ALA A 445 -19.37 -1.00 -13.38
C ALA A 445 -18.05 -1.75 -13.53
N THR A 446 -17.86 -2.42 -14.65
CA THR A 446 -16.64 -3.14 -15.01
C THR A 446 -16.35 -3.01 -16.49
N PRO A 447 -15.08 -2.82 -16.91
CA PRO A 447 -14.72 -2.81 -18.32
C PRO A 447 -14.73 -4.23 -18.91
N THR A 448 -15.12 -4.34 -20.17
CA THR A 448 -15.17 -5.61 -20.91
C THR A 448 -14.73 -5.46 -22.36
N ALA A 449 -13.98 -6.43 -22.86
CA ALA A 449 -13.67 -6.54 -24.29
C ALA A 449 -14.81 -7.18 -25.10
N LYS A 450 -15.81 -7.76 -24.42
CA LYS A 450 -16.96 -8.36 -25.09
C LYS A 450 -17.97 -7.27 -25.46
N ASP A 451 -18.18 -7.06 -26.78
CA ASP A 451 -19.15 -6.10 -27.28
C ASP A 451 -20.56 -6.44 -26.79
N PRO A 452 -21.19 -5.57 -25.98
CA PRO A 452 -22.56 -5.80 -25.52
C PRO A 452 -23.63 -5.40 -26.55
N SER A 453 -23.25 -4.83 -27.69
CA SER A 453 -24.18 -4.39 -28.72
C SER A 453 -25.10 -5.52 -29.22
N PHE A 454 -26.35 -5.21 -29.46
CA PHE A 454 -27.34 -6.19 -29.89
C PHE A 454 -28.30 -5.57 -30.97
N GLY A 455 -28.51 -6.24 -32.07
CA GLY A 455 -29.39 -5.78 -33.14
C GLY A 455 -28.99 -4.38 -33.65
N ARG A 456 -29.91 -3.42 -33.57
CA ARG A 456 -29.65 -2.01 -33.93
C ARG A 456 -28.99 -1.22 -32.82
N CYS A 457 -29.08 -1.71 -31.55
CA CYS A 457 -28.44 -1.05 -30.42
C CYS A 457 -26.92 -1.19 -30.50
N LYS A 458 -26.20 -0.08 -30.58
CA LYS A 458 -24.75 -0.04 -30.58
C LYS A 458 -24.27 0.69 -29.34
N PHE A 459 -23.51 -0.02 -28.52
CA PHE A 459 -22.89 0.56 -27.33
C PHE A 459 -21.66 1.37 -27.75
N PRO A 460 -21.52 2.61 -27.27
CA PRO A 460 -20.29 3.35 -27.42
C PRO A 460 -19.12 2.60 -26.74
N SER A 461 -17.95 2.66 -27.34
CA SER A 461 -16.75 1.98 -26.82
C SER A 461 -15.58 2.96 -26.77
N VAL A 462 -14.60 2.60 -25.94
CA VAL A 462 -13.28 3.23 -25.92
C VAL A 462 -12.30 2.31 -26.63
N THR A 463 -11.40 2.85 -27.42
CA THR A 463 -10.21 2.11 -27.90
C THR A 463 -9.06 2.37 -26.94
N LEU A 464 -8.49 1.28 -26.41
CA LEU A 464 -7.28 1.30 -25.59
C LEU A 464 -6.06 1.16 -26.46
#